data_c8a1fc3751593705abf6ab0db90ba194
#
_entry.id   c8a1fc3751593705abf6ab0db90ba194
#
_cell.length_a   1.000
_cell.length_b   1.000
_cell.length_c   1.000
_cell.angle_alpha   90.00
_cell.angle_beta   90.00
_cell.angle_gamma   90.00
#
_symmetry.space_group_name_H-M   'P 1'
#
loop_
_entity.id
_entity.type
_entity.pdbx_description
1 polymer ?
#
loop_
_entity_poly.entity_id
_entity_poly.type
_entity_poly.pdbx_seq_one_letter_code
_entity_poly.pdbx_strand_id
1 'polypeptide(L)'
;FKAAGYDMVSYEEVPFEGNFDTTAEMQKTERTFSGTVTDAESHAAIAGASVALYKGENKVAEATTGADGSFEIKVKDLAVFSLVVKAEGYEDFTFDTIDLTEGDMTGTPIEMTPNSGVGMLTADGLRVYGTVGAVVVESATEATVRVYNAAGSLVRRADVAGKTRIEGLQRGVYIVNGVKVIVK
;
A
#
# COMPACT_ATOMS: atom_id res chain seq x y z
N PHE A 1 -8.11 -33.82 -19.29
CA PHE A 1 -9.19 -32.89 -18.90
C PHE A 1 -8.63 -31.50 -18.80
N LYS A 2 -9.30 -30.51 -19.40
CA LYS A 2 -8.93 -29.10 -19.38
C LYS A 2 -10.18 -28.25 -19.21
N ALA A 3 -10.11 -27.28 -18.26
CA ALA A 3 -11.13 -26.25 -18.09
C ALA A 3 -10.46 -24.89 -17.86
N ALA A 4 -11.12 -23.81 -18.29
CA ALA A 4 -10.61 -22.46 -18.07
C ALA A 4 -10.52 -22.15 -16.56
N GLY A 5 -9.38 -21.64 -16.11
CA GLY A 5 -9.13 -21.34 -14.70
C GLY A 5 -8.79 -22.54 -13.82
N TYR A 6 -8.49 -23.67 -14.44
CA TYR A 6 -8.07 -24.89 -13.75
C TYR A 6 -6.80 -25.46 -14.38
N ASP A 7 -5.99 -26.11 -13.57
CA ASP A 7 -4.81 -26.82 -14.02
C ASP A 7 -5.22 -28.04 -14.85
N MET A 8 -4.42 -28.35 -15.87
CA MET A 8 -4.70 -29.50 -16.74
C MET A 8 -4.41 -30.80 -15.98
N VAL A 9 -5.39 -31.73 -16.00
CA VAL A 9 -5.23 -33.09 -15.51
C VAL A 9 -5.09 -34.04 -16.69
N SER A 10 -3.98 -34.77 -16.73
CA SER A 10 -3.74 -35.84 -17.75
C SER A 10 -3.53 -37.17 -17.06
N TYR A 11 -4.03 -38.23 -17.67
CA TYR A 11 -3.77 -39.61 -17.29
C TYR A 11 -3.01 -40.28 -18.44
N GLU A 12 -1.90 -40.90 -18.12
CA GLU A 12 -1.12 -41.71 -19.08
C GLU A 12 -1.54 -43.19 -18.95
N GLU A 13 -1.58 -43.91 -20.08
CA GLU A 13 -1.83 -45.35 -20.16
C GLU A 13 -3.09 -45.82 -19.41
N VAL A 14 -4.24 -45.21 -19.72
CA VAL A 14 -5.53 -45.72 -19.20
C VAL A 14 -5.88 -47.03 -19.90
N PRO A 15 -5.79 -48.19 -19.24
CA PRO A 15 -6.18 -49.44 -19.84
C PRO A 15 -7.69 -49.46 -20.10
N PHE A 16 -8.11 -49.75 -21.31
CA PHE A 16 -9.49 -49.74 -21.72
C PHE A 16 -10.01 -51.17 -21.88
N GLU A 17 -10.58 -51.75 -20.81
CA GLU A 17 -11.28 -53.01 -20.83
C GLU A 17 -12.74 -52.82 -20.40
N GLY A 18 -13.61 -52.40 -21.34
CA GLY A 18 -15.03 -52.24 -21.10
C GLY A 18 -15.45 -50.79 -20.76
N ASN A 19 -16.54 -50.66 -20.01
CA ASN A 19 -17.03 -49.34 -19.57
C ASN A 19 -16.07 -48.71 -18.57
N PHE A 20 -15.52 -47.54 -18.90
CA PHE A 20 -14.64 -46.78 -18.04
C PHE A 20 -15.35 -45.50 -17.57
N ASP A 21 -15.64 -45.44 -16.27
CA ASP A 21 -16.17 -44.25 -15.64
C ASP A 21 -15.08 -43.65 -14.75
N THR A 22 -14.69 -42.41 -15.04
CA THR A 22 -13.65 -41.72 -14.28
C THR A 22 -14.04 -40.29 -13.92
N THR A 23 -13.70 -39.88 -12.73
CA THR A 23 -13.87 -38.53 -12.24
C THR A 23 -12.47 -37.86 -12.12
N ALA A 24 -12.31 -36.68 -12.71
CA ALA A 24 -11.11 -35.89 -12.56
C ALA A 24 -11.35 -34.72 -11.60
N GLU A 25 -10.60 -34.70 -10.53
CA GLU A 25 -10.57 -33.52 -9.63
C GLU A 25 -9.59 -32.50 -10.21
N MET A 26 -10.10 -31.32 -10.55
CA MET A 26 -9.29 -30.24 -11.11
C MET A 26 -9.01 -29.18 -10.06
N GLN A 27 -7.75 -28.80 -9.93
CA GLN A 27 -7.34 -27.69 -9.08
C GLN A 27 -7.50 -26.36 -9.81
N LYS A 28 -8.00 -25.34 -9.11
CA LYS A 28 -8.01 -23.98 -9.68
C LYS A 28 -6.58 -23.50 -9.90
N THR A 29 -6.32 -22.97 -11.09
CA THR A 29 -5.05 -22.35 -11.42
C THR A 29 -4.75 -21.21 -10.43
N GLU A 30 -3.60 -21.28 -9.78
CA GLU A 30 -3.12 -20.24 -8.89
C GLU A 30 -2.22 -19.27 -9.68
N ARG A 31 -2.34 -17.97 -9.41
CA ARG A 31 -1.50 -16.92 -9.97
C ARG A 31 -0.76 -16.18 -8.88
N THR A 32 0.48 -15.82 -9.17
CA THR A 32 1.35 -15.09 -8.27
C THR A 32 1.50 -13.64 -8.75
N PHE A 33 1.27 -12.71 -7.82
CA PHE A 33 1.65 -11.32 -7.94
C PHE A 33 2.74 -11.02 -6.93
N SER A 34 3.92 -10.61 -7.38
CA SER A 34 5.04 -10.31 -6.49
C SER A 34 5.85 -9.10 -6.97
N GLY A 35 6.55 -8.47 -6.03
CA GLY A 35 7.35 -7.31 -6.33
C GLY A 35 8.09 -6.78 -5.11
N THR A 36 8.55 -5.54 -5.23
CA THR A 36 9.24 -4.82 -4.16
C THR A 36 8.64 -3.43 -3.98
N VAL A 37 8.55 -3.00 -2.72
CA VAL A 37 8.09 -1.66 -2.34
C VAL A 37 9.27 -0.88 -1.84
N THR A 38 9.52 0.28 -2.46
CA THR A 38 10.65 1.16 -2.15
C THR A 38 10.20 2.61 -1.99
N ASP A 39 11.00 3.38 -1.30
CA ASP A 39 10.85 4.83 -1.16
C ASP A 39 11.26 5.52 -2.46
N ALA A 40 10.40 6.39 -3.00
CA ALA A 40 10.62 7.06 -4.29
C ALA A 40 11.79 8.07 -4.29
N GLU A 41 12.23 8.54 -3.12
CA GLU A 41 13.32 9.53 -3.01
C GLU A 41 14.67 8.86 -2.71
N SER A 42 14.68 7.94 -1.74
CA SER A 42 15.92 7.27 -1.27
C SER A 42 16.17 5.91 -1.90
N HIS A 43 15.16 5.33 -2.57
CA HIS A 43 15.15 3.95 -3.09
C HIS A 43 15.37 2.87 -2.02
N ALA A 44 15.22 3.24 -0.75
CA ALA A 44 15.30 2.30 0.36
C ALA A 44 14.07 1.38 0.38
N ALA A 45 14.28 0.12 0.75
CA ALA A 45 13.21 -0.84 0.91
C ALA A 45 12.24 -0.42 2.02
N ILE A 46 10.93 -0.57 1.78
CA ILE A 46 9.89 -0.30 2.78
C ILE A 46 9.39 -1.61 3.35
N ALA A 47 9.80 -1.88 4.58
CA ALA A 47 9.31 -3.03 5.35
C ALA A 47 7.96 -2.72 6.01
N GLY A 48 7.10 -3.73 6.15
CA GLY A 48 5.83 -3.61 6.84
C GLY A 48 4.73 -2.87 6.06
N ALA A 49 4.94 -2.58 4.77
CA ALA A 49 3.90 -2.04 3.92
C ALA A 49 2.82 -3.10 3.66
N SER A 50 1.55 -2.72 3.77
CA SER A 50 0.40 -3.57 3.38
C SER A 50 0.17 -3.43 1.88
N VAL A 51 0.18 -4.56 1.18
CA VAL A 51 -0.06 -4.68 -0.26
C VAL A 51 -1.34 -5.47 -0.45
N ALA A 52 -2.41 -4.86 -0.96
CA ALA A 52 -3.72 -5.49 -1.07
C ALA A 52 -4.25 -5.46 -2.51
N LEU A 53 -4.79 -6.58 -2.96
CA LEU A 53 -5.48 -6.73 -4.23
C LEU A 53 -7.00 -6.68 -4.02
N TYR A 54 -7.66 -5.92 -4.88
CA TYR A 54 -9.12 -5.74 -4.87
C TYR A 54 -9.72 -6.15 -6.22
N LYS A 55 -10.92 -6.73 -6.17
CA LYS A 55 -11.79 -6.96 -7.33
C LYS A 55 -13.04 -6.12 -7.16
N GLY A 56 -13.09 -4.97 -7.83
CA GLY A 56 -14.04 -3.91 -7.49
C GLY A 56 -13.78 -3.39 -6.06
N GLU A 57 -14.80 -3.40 -5.22
CA GLU A 57 -14.68 -2.94 -3.81
C GLU A 57 -14.25 -4.06 -2.83
N ASN A 58 -14.17 -5.30 -3.28
CA ASN A 58 -13.85 -6.44 -2.43
C ASN A 58 -12.34 -6.69 -2.36
N LYS A 59 -11.78 -6.66 -1.17
CA LYS A 59 -10.39 -7.11 -0.93
C LYS A 59 -10.33 -8.63 -1.12
N VAL A 60 -9.49 -9.08 -2.06
CA VAL A 60 -9.33 -10.50 -2.43
C VAL A 60 -8.15 -11.13 -1.71
N ALA A 61 -7.04 -10.41 -1.63
CA ALA A 61 -5.83 -10.89 -0.99
C ALA A 61 -4.98 -9.72 -0.48
N GLU A 62 -4.10 -10.01 0.48
CA GLU A 62 -3.20 -9.04 1.10
C GLU A 62 -1.91 -9.71 1.51
N ALA A 63 -0.79 -9.00 1.39
CA ALA A 63 0.51 -9.37 1.93
C ALA A 63 1.16 -8.16 2.62
N THR A 64 2.13 -8.43 3.48
CA THR A 64 2.95 -7.41 4.12
C THR A 64 4.38 -7.55 3.60
N THR A 65 5.03 -6.43 3.27
CA THR A 65 6.41 -6.46 2.76
C THR A 65 7.41 -6.91 3.82
N GLY A 66 8.38 -7.71 3.39
CA GLY A 66 9.52 -8.13 4.19
C GLY A 66 10.53 -7.01 4.47
N ALA A 67 11.60 -7.32 5.18
CA ALA A 67 12.67 -6.37 5.52
C ALA A 67 13.38 -5.78 4.29
N ASP A 68 13.36 -6.50 3.18
CA ASP A 68 13.90 -6.11 1.87
C ASP A 68 12.86 -5.42 0.97
N GLY A 69 11.66 -5.13 1.50
CA GLY A 69 10.55 -4.56 0.76
C GLY A 69 9.82 -5.53 -0.15
N SER A 70 10.21 -6.80 -0.22
CA SER A 70 9.59 -7.79 -1.09
C SER A 70 8.21 -8.23 -0.57
N PHE A 71 7.32 -8.57 -1.50
CA PHE A 71 6.02 -9.18 -1.21
C PHE A 71 5.67 -10.25 -2.25
N GLU A 72 4.83 -11.19 -1.83
CA GLU A 72 4.21 -12.19 -2.71
C GLU A 72 2.75 -12.38 -2.31
N ILE A 73 1.84 -12.34 -3.30
CA ILE A 73 0.41 -12.60 -3.16
C ILE A 73 0.01 -13.69 -4.13
N LYS A 74 -0.72 -14.68 -3.64
CA LYS A 74 -1.27 -15.77 -4.47
C LYS A 74 -2.78 -15.68 -4.51
N VAL A 75 -3.34 -15.77 -5.73
CA VAL A 75 -4.78 -15.74 -5.97
C VAL A 75 -5.21 -16.91 -6.86
N LYS A 76 -6.38 -17.45 -6.60
CA LYS A 76 -7.00 -18.51 -7.41
C LYS A 76 -8.08 -17.99 -8.36
N ASP A 77 -8.16 -16.68 -8.51
CA ASP A 77 -9.13 -16.02 -9.38
C ASP A 77 -8.38 -15.38 -10.55
N LEU A 78 -8.66 -15.85 -11.75
CA LEU A 78 -8.08 -15.31 -12.98
C LEU A 78 -8.85 -14.05 -13.37
N ALA A 79 -8.37 -12.90 -12.94
CA ALA A 79 -9.05 -11.62 -13.11
C ALA A 79 -8.06 -10.46 -13.20
N VAL A 80 -8.63 -9.29 -13.51
CA VAL A 80 -7.95 -8.01 -13.35
C VAL A 80 -8.30 -7.47 -11.96
N PHE A 81 -7.28 -7.01 -11.24
CA PHE A 81 -7.38 -6.48 -9.88
C PHE A 81 -6.92 -5.04 -9.83
N SER A 82 -7.41 -4.28 -8.87
CA SER A 82 -6.77 -3.05 -8.43
C SER A 82 -5.85 -3.32 -7.24
N LEU A 83 -4.76 -2.59 -7.18
CA LEU A 83 -3.75 -2.65 -6.14
C LEU A 83 -3.86 -1.44 -5.24
N VAL A 84 -3.79 -1.65 -3.94
CA VAL A 84 -3.64 -0.60 -2.94
C VAL A 84 -2.45 -0.96 -2.05
N VAL A 85 -1.48 -0.04 -1.96
CA VAL A 85 -0.34 -0.20 -1.05
C VAL A 85 -0.34 0.91 -0.03
N LYS A 86 -0.19 0.54 1.24
CA LYS A 86 -0.19 1.46 2.37
C LYS A 86 1.03 1.20 3.25
N ALA A 87 1.75 2.26 3.59
CA ALA A 87 2.86 2.19 4.53
C ALA A 87 2.86 3.42 5.45
N GLU A 88 3.33 3.23 6.67
CA GLU A 88 3.41 4.32 7.62
C GLU A 88 4.43 5.36 7.15
N GLY A 89 4.00 6.63 7.08
CA GLY A 89 4.84 7.73 6.59
C GLY A 89 4.84 7.93 5.08
N TYR A 90 4.04 7.18 4.33
CA TYR A 90 3.91 7.27 2.87
C TYR A 90 2.49 7.60 2.43
N GLU A 91 2.36 8.20 1.24
CA GLU A 91 1.07 8.36 0.57
C GLU A 91 0.55 6.99 0.11
N ASP A 92 -0.77 6.78 0.17
CA ASP A 92 -1.37 5.56 -0.36
C ASP A 92 -1.07 5.45 -1.86
N PHE A 93 -0.48 4.34 -2.28
CA PHE A 93 -0.27 4.02 -3.69
C PHE A 93 -1.42 3.18 -4.21
N THR A 94 -2.00 3.58 -5.34
CA THR A 94 -3.07 2.84 -6.00
C THR A 94 -2.76 2.59 -7.48
N PHE A 95 -3.09 1.41 -7.98
CA PHE A 95 -2.95 1.06 -9.38
C PHE A 95 -4.10 0.16 -9.81
N ASP A 96 -4.79 0.52 -10.89
CA ASP A 96 -6.10 -0.06 -11.23
C ASP A 96 -6.06 -1.32 -12.12
N THR A 97 -4.87 -1.71 -12.60
CA THR A 97 -4.78 -2.79 -13.61
C THR A 97 -3.66 -3.77 -13.31
N ILE A 98 -3.90 -4.70 -12.41
CA ILE A 98 -3.07 -5.90 -12.20
C ILE A 98 -3.78 -7.05 -12.92
N ASP A 99 -3.30 -7.41 -14.11
CA ASP A 99 -3.91 -8.44 -14.94
C ASP A 99 -3.24 -9.81 -14.67
N LEU A 100 -3.97 -10.69 -14.01
CA LEU A 100 -3.56 -12.06 -13.71
C LEU A 100 -4.40 -13.10 -14.50
N THR A 101 -5.02 -12.70 -15.60
CA THR A 101 -5.85 -13.60 -16.42
C THR A 101 -5.01 -14.63 -17.17
N GLU A 102 -3.86 -14.23 -17.71
CA GLU A 102 -3.04 -15.07 -18.58
C GLU A 102 -1.76 -15.61 -17.94
N GLY A 103 -1.27 -14.99 -16.87
CA GLY A 103 0.02 -15.35 -16.25
C GLY A 103 0.26 -14.74 -14.89
N ASP A 104 1.40 -15.10 -14.33
CA ASP A 104 1.93 -14.48 -13.12
C ASP A 104 2.50 -13.10 -13.45
N MET A 105 2.41 -12.18 -12.51
CA MET A 105 3.08 -10.87 -12.57
C MET A 105 4.11 -10.82 -11.45
N THR A 106 5.39 -10.91 -11.80
CA THR A 106 6.48 -10.98 -10.83
C THR A 106 7.49 -9.86 -11.02
N GLY A 107 8.19 -9.49 -9.93
CA GLY A 107 9.23 -8.47 -9.95
C GLY A 107 8.71 -7.05 -10.18
N THR A 108 7.45 -6.77 -9.81
CA THR A 108 6.84 -5.44 -9.99
C THR A 108 7.44 -4.43 -9.02
N PRO A 109 8.12 -3.37 -9.50
CA PRO A 109 8.59 -2.30 -8.63
C PRO A 109 7.43 -1.37 -8.27
N ILE A 110 7.30 -1.04 -6.98
CA ILE A 110 6.34 -0.08 -6.46
C ILE A 110 7.13 0.98 -5.71
N GLU A 111 7.06 2.22 -6.18
CA GLU A 111 7.71 3.35 -5.54
C GLU A 111 6.66 4.17 -4.78
N MET A 112 6.79 4.24 -3.47
CA MET A 112 5.90 5.02 -2.62
C MET A 112 6.47 6.39 -2.33
N THR A 113 5.66 7.41 -2.53
CA THR A 113 6.03 8.78 -2.20
C THR A 113 5.96 8.97 -0.69
N PRO A 114 7.08 9.34 -0.02
CA PRO A 114 7.00 9.67 1.39
C PRO A 114 6.02 10.83 1.60
N ASN A 115 5.16 10.69 2.59
CA ASN A 115 4.40 11.84 3.09
C ASN A 115 5.43 12.90 3.47
N SER A 116 5.45 14.02 2.77
CA SER A 116 6.48 15.05 2.95
C SER A 116 6.49 15.58 4.38
N GLY A 117 7.40 15.05 5.10
CA GLY A 117 7.65 15.28 6.49
C GLY A 117 7.85 13.92 7.14
N VAL A 118 9.10 13.56 7.41
CA VAL A 118 9.41 12.61 8.47
C VAL A 118 8.53 13.05 9.63
N GLY A 119 7.59 12.20 10.07
CA GLY A 119 6.75 12.51 11.23
C GLY A 119 7.64 12.73 12.43
N MET A 120 8.17 13.94 12.58
CA MET A 120 9.05 14.28 13.69
C MET A 120 8.21 14.43 14.94
N LEU A 121 8.61 13.73 15.97
CA LEU A 121 8.06 13.95 17.30
C LEU A 121 8.48 15.35 17.78
N THR A 122 7.48 16.15 18.16
CA THR A 122 7.74 17.39 18.89
C THR A 122 8.22 17.06 20.31
N ALA A 123 8.78 18.04 20.99
CA ALA A 123 9.15 17.89 22.41
C ALA A 123 7.94 17.46 23.29
N ASP A 124 6.73 17.77 22.85
CA ASP A 124 5.46 17.45 23.52
C ASP A 124 4.89 16.07 23.12
N GLY A 125 5.65 15.25 22.34
CA GLY A 125 5.23 13.91 21.93
C GLY A 125 4.20 13.89 20.79
N LEU A 126 3.96 15.00 20.10
CA LEU A 126 3.11 15.07 18.92
C LEU A 126 3.87 14.60 17.69
N ARG A 127 3.25 13.81 16.86
CA ARG A 127 3.76 13.47 15.53
C ARG A 127 3.24 14.47 14.51
N VAL A 128 4.14 15.13 13.78
CA VAL A 128 3.79 16.20 12.84
C VAL A 128 4.43 15.93 11.49
N TYR A 129 3.65 16.03 10.41
CA TYR A 129 4.14 15.91 9.03
C TYR A 129 3.33 16.78 8.06
N GLY A 130 3.97 17.17 6.95
CA GLY A 130 3.33 17.93 5.88
C GLY A 130 2.74 17.02 4.81
N THR A 131 1.67 17.50 4.19
CA THR A 131 1.03 16.90 3.02
C THR A 131 0.74 17.97 1.99
N VAL A 132 0.05 17.64 0.90
CA VAL A 132 -0.41 18.64 -0.06
C VAL A 132 -1.43 19.57 0.59
N GLY A 133 -1.09 20.86 0.66
CA GLY A 133 -1.95 21.93 1.18
C GLY A 133 -2.26 21.86 2.69
N ALA A 134 -1.60 20.99 3.45
CA ALA A 134 -1.92 20.81 4.87
C ALA A 134 -0.73 20.30 5.70
N VAL A 135 -0.87 20.45 7.01
CA VAL A 135 -0.07 19.75 8.02
C VAL A 135 -0.98 18.78 8.76
N VAL A 136 -0.50 17.55 8.96
CA VAL A 136 -1.15 16.56 9.80
C VAL A 136 -0.44 16.45 11.13
N VAL A 137 -1.23 16.43 12.20
CA VAL A 137 -0.77 16.25 13.58
C VAL A 137 -1.46 15.05 14.17
N GLU A 138 -0.68 14.14 14.74
CA GLU A 138 -1.17 13.00 15.51
C GLU A 138 -0.81 13.21 16.98
N SER A 139 -1.82 13.12 17.83
CA SER A 139 -1.69 13.33 19.30
C SER A 139 -2.48 12.26 20.05
N ALA A 140 -1.90 11.70 21.09
CA ALA A 140 -2.59 10.77 21.98
C ALA A 140 -3.58 11.46 22.93
N THR A 141 -3.40 12.77 23.15
CA THR A 141 -4.21 13.61 24.05
C THR A 141 -4.60 14.90 23.34
N GLU A 142 -5.54 15.64 23.90
CA GLU A 142 -5.84 16.99 23.42
C GLU A 142 -4.61 17.91 23.58
N ALA A 143 -4.28 18.63 22.51
CA ALA A 143 -3.14 19.55 22.50
C ALA A 143 -3.41 20.78 21.62
N THR A 144 -2.81 21.91 21.94
CA THR A 144 -2.84 23.10 21.09
C THR A 144 -1.58 23.18 20.24
N VAL A 145 -1.74 23.28 18.94
CA VAL A 145 -0.66 23.38 17.95
C VAL A 145 -0.57 24.79 17.39
N ARG A 146 0.64 25.27 17.22
CA ARG A 146 0.95 26.54 16.57
C ARG A 146 1.78 26.28 15.32
N VAL A 147 1.30 26.81 14.18
CA VAL A 147 1.96 26.69 12.88
C VAL A 147 2.53 28.04 12.49
N TYR A 148 3.82 28.11 12.30
CA TYR A 148 4.54 29.31 11.88
C TYR A 148 5.06 29.12 10.45
N ASN A 149 5.13 30.18 9.66
CA ASN A 149 5.81 30.17 8.37
C ASN A 149 7.35 30.28 8.55
N ALA A 150 8.08 30.19 7.44
CA ALA A 150 9.55 30.30 7.46
C ALA A 150 10.08 31.66 7.97
N ALA A 151 9.25 32.72 7.94
CA ALA A 151 9.57 34.02 8.48
C ALA A 151 9.29 34.15 9.99
N GLY A 152 8.82 33.08 10.65
CA GLY A 152 8.49 33.07 12.07
C GLY A 152 7.13 33.67 12.41
N SER A 153 6.30 34.02 11.43
CA SER A 153 4.95 34.54 11.65
C SER A 153 3.98 33.41 11.94
N LEU A 154 3.12 33.56 12.95
CA LEU A 154 2.06 32.62 13.27
C LEU A 154 1.00 32.61 12.15
N VAL A 155 0.83 31.50 11.48
CA VAL A 155 -0.12 31.32 10.36
C VAL A 155 -1.40 30.67 10.81
N ARG A 156 -1.30 29.72 11.77
CA ARG A 156 -2.45 28.96 12.25
C ARG A 156 -2.24 28.54 13.71
N ARG A 157 -3.33 28.52 14.46
CA ARG A 157 -3.43 27.83 15.75
C ARG A 157 -4.61 26.87 15.67
N ALA A 158 -4.44 25.66 16.13
CA ALA A 158 -5.47 24.64 16.15
C ALA A 158 -5.39 23.80 17.42
N ASP A 159 -6.54 23.43 17.95
CA ASP A 159 -6.63 22.39 18.97
C ASP A 159 -6.78 21.04 18.27
N VAL A 160 -5.99 20.08 18.65
CA VAL A 160 -5.85 18.78 17.98
C VAL A 160 -6.10 17.66 18.96
N ALA A 161 -6.79 16.61 18.50
CA ALA A 161 -7.00 15.36 19.23
C ALA A 161 -6.97 14.21 18.23
N GLY A 162 -6.26 13.14 18.55
CA GLY A 162 -6.05 12.05 17.61
C GLY A 162 -5.29 12.51 16.37
N LYS A 163 -5.75 12.08 15.19
CA LYS A 163 -5.20 12.50 13.89
C LYS A 163 -5.98 13.69 13.35
N THR A 164 -5.37 14.87 13.37
CA THR A 164 -5.98 16.15 12.96
C THR A 164 -5.24 16.72 11.76
N ARG A 165 -5.98 17.14 10.71
CA ARG A 165 -5.45 17.78 9.51
C ARG A 165 -5.70 19.29 9.55
N ILE A 166 -4.63 20.08 9.45
CA ILE A 166 -4.66 21.55 9.42
C ILE A 166 -4.52 22.00 7.98
N GLU A 167 -5.61 22.37 7.35
CA GLU A 167 -5.71 22.67 5.92
C GLU A 167 -5.52 24.16 5.60
N GLY A 168 -5.48 24.47 4.26
CA GLY A 168 -5.39 25.84 3.76
C GLY A 168 -3.99 26.43 3.87
N LEU A 169 -2.97 25.61 3.97
CA LEU A 169 -1.57 26.03 3.95
C LEU A 169 -1.04 25.99 2.51
N GLN A 170 -0.35 27.04 2.10
CA GLN A 170 0.34 27.08 0.83
C GLN A 170 1.58 26.19 0.86
N ARG A 171 2.02 25.77 -0.33
CA ARG A 171 3.30 25.07 -0.46
C ARG A 171 4.42 25.87 0.17
N GLY A 172 5.18 25.25 1.06
CA GLY A 172 6.26 25.95 1.77
C GLY A 172 6.75 25.23 3.02
N VAL A 173 7.67 25.89 3.69
CA VAL A 173 8.25 25.42 4.96
C VAL A 173 7.49 26.04 6.12
N TYR A 174 7.10 25.21 7.07
CA TYR A 174 6.43 25.61 8.30
C TYR A 174 7.15 25.04 9.54
N ILE A 175 6.97 25.71 10.65
CA ILE A 175 7.42 25.25 11.97
C ILE A 175 6.18 24.97 12.81
N VAL A 176 6.05 23.75 13.27
CA VAL A 176 4.90 23.29 14.08
C VAL A 176 5.41 22.80 15.43
N ASN A 177 5.10 23.51 16.49
CA ASN A 177 5.61 23.24 17.85
C ASN A 177 7.13 22.96 17.89
N GLY A 178 7.93 23.76 17.14
CA GLY A 178 9.38 23.63 17.06
C GLY A 178 9.90 22.66 15.99
N VAL A 179 9.03 21.90 15.32
CA VAL A 179 9.39 20.95 14.27
C VAL A 179 9.22 21.58 12.89
N LYS A 180 10.24 21.44 12.04
CA LYS A 180 10.20 21.85 10.63
C LYS A 180 9.39 20.86 9.79
N VAL A 181 8.42 21.37 9.05
CA VAL A 181 7.51 20.62 8.19
C VAL A 181 7.46 21.23 6.80
N ILE A 182 7.41 20.41 5.76
CA ILE A 182 7.28 20.87 4.37
C ILE A 182 5.88 20.55 3.88
N VAL A 183 5.12 21.57 3.45
CA VAL A 183 3.83 21.44 2.78
C VAL A 183 4.07 21.51 1.28
N LYS A 184 3.57 20.51 0.53
CA LYS A 184 3.67 20.39 -0.94
C LYS A 184 2.57 21.14 -1.65
#